data_04135b4108fabb2d1ef46b6f79057923
#
_entry.id   04135b4108fabb2d1ef46b6f79057923
#
_cell.length_a   1.000
_cell.length_b   1.000
_cell.length_c   1.000
_cell.angle_alpha   90.00
_cell.angle_beta   90.00
_cell.angle_gamma   90.00
#
_symmetry.space_group_name_H-M   'P 1'
#
loop_
_entity.id
_entity.type
_entity.pdbx_description
1 polymer ?
#
loop_
_entity_poly.entity_id
_entity_poly.type
_entity_poly.pdbx_seq_one_letter_code
_entity_poly.pdbx_strand_id
1 'polypeptide(L)'
;MGLLLRQHAEQQFEEELHELKKNETNKVPENWQLSPQSVVTYLMGGKLANGFEVTPKYIGHRRLIEIAVATLVTDRALLLYGLPGTAKSWVSEHLAAAISGDSTLIVQGTAGTGEEAIRYGWNYAKLLAEGPSEGALVQTPVMRAMKDGKLARIEEL
;
A
#
# COMPACT_ATOMS: atom_id res chain seq x y z
N MET A 1 11.72 21.67 2.52
CA MET A 1 11.66 20.29 2.02
C MET A 1 12.28 19.40 3.10
N GLY A 2 11.47 18.67 3.88
CA GLY A 2 12.00 17.81 4.94
C GLY A 2 12.78 16.65 4.34
N LEU A 3 13.98 16.36 4.86
CA LEU A 3 14.74 15.17 4.52
C LEU A 3 13.92 13.95 4.97
N LEU A 4 13.43 13.14 4.03
CA LEU A 4 12.91 11.82 4.33
C LEU A 4 14.07 10.97 4.86
N LEU A 5 13.95 10.46 6.09
CA LEU A 5 14.95 9.58 6.71
C LEU A 5 15.08 8.25 5.92
N ARG A 6 14.04 7.85 5.22
CA ARG A 6 13.98 6.65 4.37
C ARG A 6 13.04 6.91 3.19
N GLN A 7 13.41 6.44 2.01
CA GLN A 7 12.53 6.45 0.85
C GLN A 7 11.37 5.45 1.04
N HIS A 8 10.23 5.74 0.39
CA HIS A 8 9.12 4.79 0.32
C HIS A 8 9.52 3.52 -0.46
N ALA A 9 8.84 2.42 -0.17
CA ALA A 9 9.20 1.11 -0.71
C ALA A 9 9.26 1.09 -2.24
N GLU A 10 8.32 1.75 -2.93
CA GLU A 10 8.27 1.84 -4.39
C GLU A 10 9.45 2.61 -4.98
N GLN A 11 10.05 3.54 -4.24
CA GLN A 11 11.24 4.28 -4.65
C GLN A 11 12.52 3.52 -4.31
N GLN A 12 12.57 2.94 -3.10
CA GLN A 12 13.75 2.20 -2.63
C GLN A 12 14.00 0.94 -3.45
N PHE A 13 12.94 0.28 -3.92
CA PHE A 13 12.99 -0.98 -4.67
C PHE A 13 12.45 -0.83 -6.10
N GLU A 14 12.59 0.35 -6.68
CA GLU A 14 12.08 0.68 -8.02
C GLU A 14 12.59 -0.30 -9.08
N GLU A 15 13.89 -0.63 -9.07
CA GLU A 15 14.50 -1.56 -10.02
C GLU A 15 13.88 -2.95 -9.94
N GLU A 16 13.68 -3.48 -8.73
CA GLU A 16 13.09 -4.81 -8.55
C GLU A 16 11.62 -4.84 -8.99
N LEU A 17 10.84 -3.80 -8.66
CA LEU A 17 9.45 -3.67 -9.10
C LEU A 17 9.34 -3.54 -10.62
N HIS A 18 10.25 -2.80 -11.24
CA HIS A 18 10.32 -2.67 -12.70
C HIS A 18 10.66 -4.00 -13.38
N GLU A 19 11.67 -4.73 -12.87
CA GLU A 19 12.06 -6.02 -13.43
C GLU A 19 10.96 -7.09 -13.25
N LEU A 20 10.26 -7.09 -12.11
CA LEU A 20 9.09 -7.95 -11.90
C LEU A 20 7.99 -7.64 -12.92
N LYS A 21 7.68 -6.37 -13.15
CA LYS A 21 6.67 -5.94 -14.12
C LYS A 21 7.05 -6.31 -15.56
N LYS A 22 8.32 -6.15 -15.92
CA LYS A 22 8.85 -6.50 -17.24
C LYS A 22 8.81 -8.00 -17.52
N ASN A 23 9.01 -8.82 -16.50
CA ASN A 23 9.00 -10.29 -16.59
C ASN A 23 7.64 -10.89 -16.21
N GLU A 24 6.58 -10.08 -16.15
CA GLU A 24 5.25 -10.55 -15.75
C GLU A 24 4.66 -11.47 -16.83
N THR A 25 4.31 -12.67 -16.43
CA THR A 25 3.70 -13.68 -17.31
C THR A 25 2.32 -14.13 -16.85
N ASN A 26 1.94 -13.74 -15.62
CA ASN A 26 0.67 -14.12 -15.03
C ASN A 26 -0.36 -13.00 -15.20
N LYS A 27 -1.64 -13.36 -15.04
CA LYS A 27 -2.72 -12.37 -15.09
C LYS A 27 -2.60 -11.39 -13.92
N VAL A 28 -2.52 -10.12 -14.25
CA VAL A 28 -2.54 -9.02 -13.27
C VAL A 28 -4.01 -8.65 -13.01
N PRO A 29 -4.45 -8.60 -11.73
CA PRO A 29 -5.79 -8.13 -11.38
C PRO A 29 -5.99 -6.67 -11.78
N GLU A 30 -7.25 -6.26 -11.96
CA GLU A 30 -7.59 -4.86 -12.23
C GLU A 30 -7.05 -3.95 -11.12
N ASN A 31 -6.52 -2.80 -11.48
CA ASN A 31 -5.90 -1.81 -10.60
C ASN A 31 -4.61 -2.26 -9.88
N TRP A 32 -4.12 -3.49 -10.12
CA TRP A 32 -2.85 -3.94 -9.58
C TRP A 32 -1.68 -3.61 -10.53
N GLN A 33 -0.48 -3.44 -9.98
CA GLN A 33 0.75 -3.25 -10.75
C GLN A 33 1.41 -4.58 -11.14
N LEU A 34 1.28 -5.60 -10.29
CA LEU A 34 1.88 -6.91 -10.43
C LEU A 34 0.83 -8.01 -10.21
N SER A 35 1.08 -9.20 -10.77
CA SER A 35 0.27 -10.38 -10.46
C SER A 35 0.44 -10.83 -9.01
N PRO A 36 -0.50 -11.60 -8.45
CA PRO A 36 -0.37 -12.16 -7.10
C PRO A 36 0.93 -12.93 -6.89
N GLN A 37 1.37 -13.68 -7.89
CA GLN A 37 2.62 -14.44 -7.85
C GLN A 37 3.84 -13.53 -7.79
N SER A 38 3.85 -12.46 -8.58
CA SER A 38 4.93 -11.48 -8.59
C SER A 38 4.97 -10.67 -7.29
N VAL A 39 3.82 -10.35 -6.70
CA VAL A 39 3.74 -9.72 -5.35
C VAL A 39 4.34 -10.64 -4.29
N VAL A 40 4.02 -11.94 -4.32
CA VAL A 40 4.63 -12.91 -3.39
C VAL A 40 6.14 -13.00 -3.62
N THR A 41 6.61 -13.02 -4.87
CA THR A 41 8.05 -13.04 -5.20
C THR A 41 8.73 -11.77 -4.72
N TYR A 42 8.11 -10.61 -4.89
CA TYR A 42 8.64 -9.34 -4.39
C TYR A 42 8.88 -9.35 -2.87
N LEU A 43 7.92 -9.88 -2.09
CA LEU A 43 8.05 -9.93 -0.63
C LEU A 43 9.00 -11.03 -0.15
N MET A 44 8.94 -12.21 -0.77
CA MET A 44 9.69 -13.39 -0.31
C MET A 44 11.09 -13.50 -0.92
N GLY A 45 11.37 -12.71 -1.94
CA GLY A 45 12.58 -12.85 -2.74
C GLY A 45 12.53 -14.02 -3.70
N GLY A 46 13.49 -14.05 -4.61
CA GLY A 46 13.65 -15.13 -5.58
C GLY A 46 14.38 -14.68 -6.84
N LYS A 47 14.64 -15.63 -7.73
CA LYS A 47 15.33 -15.40 -8.99
C LYS A 47 14.32 -15.42 -10.14
N LEU A 48 14.30 -14.38 -10.96
CA LEU A 48 13.47 -14.29 -12.15
C LEU A 48 14.03 -15.11 -13.31
N ALA A 49 13.22 -15.38 -14.32
CA ALA A 49 13.63 -16.17 -15.49
C ALA A 49 14.82 -15.55 -16.26
N ASN A 50 14.95 -14.23 -16.24
CA ASN A 50 16.06 -13.48 -16.83
C ASN A 50 17.34 -13.50 -15.99
N GLY A 51 17.32 -14.16 -14.82
CA GLY A 51 18.46 -14.25 -13.90
C GLY A 51 18.53 -13.12 -12.86
N PHE A 52 17.64 -12.11 -12.93
CA PHE A 52 17.58 -11.03 -11.93
C PHE A 52 17.18 -11.57 -10.56
N GLU A 53 17.84 -11.12 -9.51
CA GLU A 53 17.61 -11.56 -8.14
C GLU A 53 16.81 -10.51 -7.37
N VAL A 54 15.61 -10.91 -6.89
CA VAL A 54 14.73 -10.09 -6.05
C VAL A 54 15.10 -10.38 -4.59
N THR A 55 15.42 -9.34 -3.83
CA THR A 55 15.79 -9.48 -2.42
C THR A 55 14.56 -9.70 -1.54
N PRO A 56 14.62 -10.57 -0.50
CA PRO A 56 13.48 -10.77 0.38
C PRO A 56 13.21 -9.52 1.24
N LYS A 57 11.96 -9.09 1.33
CA LYS A 57 11.46 -8.01 2.20
C LYS A 57 10.82 -8.56 3.47
N TYR A 58 10.49 -9.83 3.46
CA TYR A 58 9.92 -10.52 4.61
C TYR A 58 10.64 -11.84 4.87
N ILE A 59 11.08 -12.03 6.10
CA ILE A 59 11.71 -13.27 6.58
C ILE A 59 10.71 -13.96 7.50
N GLY A 60 10.11 -15.05 7.02
CA GLY A 60 9.09 -15.79 7.76
C GLY A 60 8.38 -16.82 6.88
N HIS A 61 7.22 -17.25 7.34
CA HIS A 61 6.45 -18.26 6.61
C HIS A 61 5.83 -17.69 5.33
N ARG A 62 6.25 -18.18 4.18
CA ARG A 62 5.72 -17.86 2.85
C ARG A 62 4.19 -17.88 2.78
N ARG A 63 3.58 -18.88 3.46
CA ARG A 63 2.11 -19.02 3.48
C ARG A 63 1.38 -17.81 4.06
N LEU A 64 1.99 -17.06 4.99
CA LEU A 64 1.38 -15.82 5.51
C LEU A 64 1.26 -14.75 4.43
N ILE A 65 2.30 -14.60 3.62
CA ILE A 65 2.28 -13.65 2.48
C ILE A 65 1.30 -14.12 1.41
N GLU A 66 1.25 -15.41 1.10
CA GLU A 66 0.29 -15.98 0.14
C GLU A 66 -1.16 -15.75 0.58
N ILE A 67 -1.47 -15.93 1.87
CA ILE A 67 -2.81 -15.66 2.43
C ILE A 67 -3.12 -14.16 2.36
N ALA A 68 -2.17 -13.29 2.71
CA ALA A 68 -2.35 -11.85 2.64
C ALA A 68 -2.67 -11.39 1.21
N VAL A 69 -1.90 -11.85 0.24
CA VAL A 69 -2.11 -11.54 -1.18
C VAL A 69 -3.44 -12.10 -1.68
N ALA A 70 -3.76 -13.36 -1.34
CA ALA A 70 -5.04 -13.98 -1.71
C ALA A 70 -6.25 -13.23 -1.12
N THR A 71 -6.12 -12.71 0.12
CA THR A 71 -7.16 -11.89 0.74
C THR A 71 -7.40 -10.60 -0.06
N LEU A 72 -6.32 -9.90 -0.43
CA LEU A 72 -6.41 -8.64 -1.18
C LEU A 72 -6.94 -8.82 -2.62
N VAL A 73 -6.64 -9.95 -3.27
CA VAL A 73 -7.19 -10.30 -4.61
C VAL A 73 -8.72 -10.42 -4.58
N THR A 74 -9.31 -10.77 -3.43
CA THR A 74 -10.76 -10.92 -3.27
C THR A 74 -11.46 -9.62 -2.84
N ASP A 75 -10.81 -8.47 -2.96
CA ASP A 75 -11.29 -7.14 -2.57
C ASP A 75 -11.69 -7.04 -1.08
N ARG A 76 -11.07 -7.87 -0.24
CA ARG A 76 -11.29 -7.86 1.20
C ARG A 76 -10.20 -7.08 1.93
N ALA A 77 -10.57 -6.47 3.04
CA ALA A 77 -9.60 -5.84 3.94
C ALA A 77 -8.71 -6.92 4.58
N LEU A 78 -7.41 -6.62 4.66
CA LEU A 78 -6.42 -7.45 5.33
C LEU A 78 -6.11 -6.82 6.70
N LEU A 79 -6.30 -7.58 7.78
CA LEU A 79 -5.88 -7.20 9.11
C LEU A 79 -4.58 -7.93 9.48
N LEU A 80 -3.50 -7.16 9.68
CA LEU A 80 -2.23 -7.66 10.19
C LEU A 80 -2.18 -7.48 11.71
N TYR A 81 -2.40 -8.56 12.44
CA TYR A 81 -2.37 -8.59 13.90
C TYR A 81 -1.14 -9.33 14.41
N GLY A 82 -0.56 -8.86 15.51
CA GLY A 82 0.59 -9.52 16.14
C GLY A 82 1.35 -8.59 17.09
N LEU A 83 2.35 -9.14 17.75
CA LEU A 83 3.18 -8.42 18.72
C LEU A 83 3.89 -7.20 18.08
N PRO A 84 4.24 -6.17 18.86
CA PRO A 84 5.12 -5.09 18.39
C PRO A 84 6.43 -5.65 17.85
N GLY A 85 6.97 -5.01 16.81
CA GLY A 85 8.25 -5.40 16.20
C GLY A 85 8.19 -6.60 15.23
N THR A 86 6.99 -7.13 14.90
CA THR A 86 6.84 -8.24 13.94
C THR A 86 6.72 -7.78 12.47
N ALA A 87 7.24 -6.62 12.14
CA ALA A 87 7.31 -6.06 10.78
C ALA A 87 5.95 -5.85 10.07
N LYS A 88 4.84 -5.67 10.81
CA LYS A 88 3.50 -5.47 10.21
C LYS A 88 3.45 -4.26 9.27
N SER A 89 3.92 -3.09 9.74
CA SER A 89 3.96 -1.86 8.95
C SER A 89 4.88 -1.98 7.74
N TRP A 90 5.98 -2.71 7.88
CA TRP A 90 6.89 -3.01 6.78
C TRP A 90 6.20 -3.86 5.71
N VAL A 91 5.53 -4.95 6.11
CA VAL A 91 4.79 -5.81 5.17
C VAL A 91 3.66 -5.06 4.50
N SER A 92 2.88 -4.25 5.25
CA SER A 92 1.78 -3.45 4.68
C SER A 92 2.28 -2.43 3.66
N GLU A 93 3.42 -1.78 3.93
CA GLU A 93 4.06 -0.84 3.00
C GLU A 93 4.47 -1.53 1.70
N HIS A 94 5.14 -2.67 1.80
CA HIS A 94 5.60 -3.41 0.63
C HIS A 94 4.46 -4.04 -0.17
N LEU A 95 3.36 -4.47 0.48
CA LEU A 95 2.15 -4.89 -0.22
C LEU A 95 1.53 -3.73 -1.01
N ALA A 96 1.40 -2.54 -0.41
CA ALA A 96 0.87 -1.36 -1.08
C ALA A 96 1.76 -0.92 -2.25
N ALA A 97 3.08 -0.93 -2.08
CA ALA A 97 4.04 -0.61 -3.15
C ALA A 97 3.93 -1.58 -4.34
N ALA A 98 3.90 -2.89 -4.07
CA ALA A 98 3.86 -3.91 -5.13
C ALA A 98 2.49 -4.00 -5.83
N ILE A 99 1.40 -3.77 -5.10
CA ILE A 99 0.03 -3.86 -5.62
C ILE A 99 -0.40 -2.56 -6.29
N SER A 100 -0.25 -1.43 -5.59
CA SER A 100 -0.79 -0.13 -6.01
C SER A 100 0.26 0.81 -6.62
N GLY A 101 1.55 0.50 -6.48
CA GLY A 101 2.63 1.41 -6.85
C GLY A 101 2.74 2.66 -5.96
N ASP A 102 2.06 2.65 -4.81
CA ASP A 102 1.97 3.80 -3.91
C ASP A 102 1.73 3.32 -2.48
N SER A 103 2.71 3.47 -1.63
CA SER A 103 2.63 3.11 -0.21
C SER A 103 2.34 4.30 0.70
N THR A 104 2.10 5.48 0.13
CA THR A 104 1.95 6.74 0.88
C THR A 104 0.53 7.01 1.38
N LEU A 105 -0.45 6.25 0.90
CA LEU A 105 -1.86 6.39 1.31
C LEU A 105 -2.09 5.74 2.67
N ILE A 106 -1.62 6.42 3.71
CA ILE A 106 -1.62 5.92 5.09
C ILE A 106 -2.45 6.83 6.00
N VAL A 107 -3.25 6.21 6.89
CA VAL A 107 -3.86 6.84 8.05
C VAL A 107 -3.16 6.28 9.29
N GLN A 108 -2.49 7.15 10.02
CA GLN A 108 -1.90 6.81 11.31
C GLN A 108 -2.98 6.97 12.37
N GLY A 109 -3.44 5.84 12.95
CA GLY A 109 -4.41 5.84 14.03
C GLY A 109 -3.80 6.32 15.34
N THR A 110 -4.58 7.02 16.12
CA THR A 110 -4.28 7.43 17.49
C THR A 110 -5.58 7.42 18.29
N ALA A 111 -5.50 7.48 19.61
CA ALA A 111 -6.69 7.57 20.46
C ALA A 111 -7.62 8.75 20.13
N GLY A 112 -7.12 9.78 19.44
CA GLY A 112 -7.88 10.94 18.99
C GLY A 112 -8.25 10.95 17.52
N THR A 113 -7.99 9.86 16.79
CA THR A 113 -8.31 9.77 15.36
C THR A 113 -9.83 9.67 15.18
N GLY A 114 -10.41 10.73 14.65
CA GLY A 114 -11.84 10.81 14.36
C GLY A 114 -12.21 10.26 12.99
N GLU A 115 -13.50 10.21 12.72
CA GLU A 115 -14.07 9.73 11.46
C GLU A 115 -13.59 10.53 10.25
N GLU A 116 -13.32 11.82 10.43
CA GLU A 116 -12.83 12.73 9.39
C GLU A 116 -11.44 12.38 8.87
N ALA A 117 -10.62 11.68 9.65
CA ALA A 117 -9.32 11.20 9.21
C ALA A 117 -9.44 10.03 8.22
N ILE A 118 -10.55 9.30 8.27
CA ILE A 118 -10.81 8.12 7.42
C ILE A 118 -11.68 8.51 6.23
N ARG A 119 -12.78 9.20 6.46
CA ARG A 119 -13.75 9.55 5.40
C ARG A 119 -13.30 10.74 4.55
N TYR A 120 -13.50 11.93 5.04
CA TYR A 120 -13.10 13.20 4.41
C TYR A 120 -13.16 14.33 5.43
N GLY A 121 -12.40 15.38 5.19
CA GLY A 121 -12.47 16.62 5.93
C GLY A 121 -13.04 17.77 5.10
N TRP A 122 -13.25 18.91 5.74
CA TRP A 122 -13.65 20.15 5.09
C TRP A 122 -12.57 21.21 5.23
N ASN A 123 -12.27 21.92 4.15
CA ASN A 123 -11.58 23.20 4.22
C ASN A 123 -12.60 24.26 4.65
N TYR A 124 -12.64 24.55 5.94
CA TYR A 124 -13.64 25.46 6.52
C TYR A 124 -13.61 26.87 5.91
N ALA A 125 -12.43 27.38 5.52
CA ALA A 125 -12.34 28.69 4.86
C ALA A 125 -13.06 28.70 3.52
N LYS A 126 -12.89 27.65 2.71
CA LYS A 126 -13.62 27.50 1.44
C LYS A 126 -15.10 27.20 1.65
N LEU A 127 -15.42 26.37 2.64
CA LEU A 127 -16.81 26.04 2.98
C LEU A 127 -17.63 27.28 3.34
N LEU A 128 -17.02 28.22 4.10
CA LEU A 128 -17.66 29.49 4.47
C LEU A 128 -17.77 30.46 3.29
N ALA A 129 -16.79 30.46 2.39
CA ALA A 129 -16.76 31.38 1.24
C ALA A 129 -17.65 30.93 0.07
N GLU A 130 -17.69 29.65 -0.22
CA GLU A 130 -18.25 29.08 -1.44
C GLU A 130 -19.41 28.09 -1.17
N GLY A 131 -19.65 27.76 0.10
CA GLY A 131 -20.59 26.71 0.49
C GLY A 131 -20.04 25.30 0.29
N PRO A 132 -20.86 24.25 0.51
CA PRO A 132 -20.46 22.86 0.27
C PRO A 132 -20.20 22.63 -1.20
N SER A 133 -18.92 22.41 -1.55
CA SER A 133 -18.46 22.15 -2.91
C SER A 133 -17.38 21.06 -2.91
N GLU A 134 -17.19 20.41 -4.04
CA GLU A 134 -16.09 19.43 -4.21
C GLU A 134 -14.72 20.07 -3.95
N GLY A 135 -14.56 21.36 -4.29
CA GLY A 135 -13.36 22.14 -4.02
C GLY A 135 -13.09 22.43 -2.55
N ALA A 136 -14.12 22.37 -1.68
CA ALA A 136 -14.00 22.52 -0.24
C ALA A 136 -13.71 21.20 0.49
N LEU A 137 -13.82 20.04 -0.20
CA LEU A 137 -13.48 18.73 0.35
C LEU A 137 -11.97 18.55 0.47
N VAL A 138 -11.53 18.08 1.64
CA VAL A 138 -10.16 17.62 1.87
C VAL A 138 -10.15 16.11 1.78
N GLN A 139 -9.54 15.59 0.71
CA GLN A 139 -9.47 14.15 0.47
C GLN A 139 -8.49 13.48 1.45
N THR A 140 -9.00 12.51 2.21
CA THR A 140 -8.18 11.63 3.06
C THR A 140 -7.40 10.61 2.22
N PRO A 141 -6.38 9.94 2.79
CA PRO A 141 -5.71 8.82 2.11
C PRO A 141 -6.67 7.71 1.68
N VAL A 142 -7.70 7.40 2.50
CA VAL A 142 -8.71 6.38 2.16
C VAL A 142 -9.57 6.84 0.98
N MET A 143 -10.06 8.07 0.99
CA MET A 143 -10.86 8.62 -0.11
C MET A 143 -10.05 8.64 -1.43
N ARG A 144 -8.77 9.02 -1.36
CA ARG A 144 -7.87 8.97 -2.52
C ARG A 144 -7.66 7.55 -3.02
N ALA A 145 -7.41 6.60 -2.11
CA ALA A 145 -7.26 5.20 -2.46
C ALA A 145 -8.51 4.65 -3.17
N MET A 146 -9.70 4.95 -2.66
CA MET A 146 -10.96 4.55 -3.29
C MET A 146 -11.15 5.16 -4.68
N LYS A 147 -10.80 6.43 -4.84
CA LYS A 147 -10.90 7.14 -6.13
C LYS A 147 -9.94 6.57 -7.18
N ASP A 148 -8.73 6.25 -6.77
CA ASP A 148 -7.64 5.85 -7.66
C ASP A 148 -7.49 4.32 -7.79
N GLY A 149 -8.36 3.53 -7.14
CA GLY A 149 -8.29 2.06 -7.14
C GLY A 149 -7.02 1.53 -6.47
N LYS A 150 -6.55 2.18 -5.40
CA LYS A 150 -5.32 1.85 -4.68
C LYS A 150 -5.59 1.29 -3.28
N LEU A 151 -4.56 0.73 -2.67
CA LEU A 151 -4.61 0.32 -1.27
C LEU A 151 -4.43 1.52 -0.35
N ALA A 152 -5.32 1.66 0.65
CA ALA A 152 -5.09 2.50 1.82
C ALA A 152 -4.55 1.64 2.96
N ARG A 153 -3.61 2.19 3.72
CA ARG A 153 -3.06 1.58 4.92
C ARG A 153 -3.58 2.32 6.14
N ILE A 154 -4.08 1.58 7.13
CA ILE A 154 -4.49 2.14 8.41
C ILE A 154 -3.64 1.45 9.47
N GLU A 155 -2.84 2.20 10.19
CA GLU A 155 -1.92 1.69 11.20
C GLU A 155 -2.33 2.15 12.60
N GLU A 156 -2.03 1.33 13.59
CA GLU A 156 -2.31 1.60 15.02
C GLU A 156 -3.79 1.86 15.32
N LEU A 157 -4.67 0.98 14.83
CA LEU A 157 -6.10 0.96 15.16
C LEU A 157 -6.35 0.45 16.59
#